data_c6f7371d8e4d8b18d04eb9f220779770
#
_entry.id   c6f7371d8e4d8b18d04eb9f220779770
#
_cell.length_a   1.000
_cell.length_b   1.000
_cell.length_c   1.000
_cell.angle_alpha   90.00
_cell.angle_beta   90.00
_cell.angle_gamma   90.00
#
_symmetry.space_group_name_H-M   'P 1'
#
loop_
_entity.id
_entity.type
_entity.pdbx_description
1 polymer ?
#
loop_
_entity_poly.entity_id
_entity_poly.type
_entity_poly.pdbx_seq_one_letter_code
_entity_poly.pdbx_strand_id
1 'polypeptide(L)'
;MRFPFALSAKIAGHIIKHKVRKTPKFAMVLQLEPLHTCNLTCTGCGRIREYSTSLKDMVPLEKCLAAAMDCDAPMVSICGGEPLIYPKIEELVAGLREQGRIIYICTNGVFMRKKMRDYLAAIYDSSNPSHESYLKQLLAEQLITDKEAETIRKADAAAKSKVVIRPSQWMYWNVHVDGLEFTHDLIVEREGVFKECV
;
A
#
# COMPACT_ATOMS: atom_id res chain seq x y z
N MET A 1 15.21 -13.87 -3.49
CA MET A 1 14.83 -12.59 -4.15
C MET A 1 15.99 -11.61 -4.00
N ARG A 2 16.50 -11.02 -5.09
CA ARG A 2 17.58 -10.02 -4.99
C ARG A 2 16.95 -8.63 -4.87
N PHE A 3 17.41 -7.83 -3.92
CA PHE A 3 16.99 -6.42 -3.80
C PHE A 3 17.42 -5.67 -5.08
N PRO A 4 16.50 -4.95 -5.75
CA PRO A 4 16.82 -4.31 -7.03
C PRO A 4 17.99 -3.33 -6.92
N PHE A 5 18.93 -3.40 -7.86
CA PHE A 5 20.12 -2.53 -7.86
C PHE A 5 19.77 -1.04 -7.79
N ALA A 6 18.73 -0.60 -8.51
CA ALA A 6 18.30 0.79 -8.52
C ALA A 6 17.92 1.31 -7.12
N LEU A 7 17.29 0.47 -6.28
CA LEU A 7 16.95 0.82 -4.89
C LEU A 7 18.21 0.95 -4.02
N SER A 8 19.13 -0.02 -4.14
CA SER A 8 20.42 0.03 -3.43
C SER A 8 21.22 1.28 -3.83
N ALA A 9 21.26 1.60 -5.12
CA ALA A 9 21.94 2.79 -5.64
C ALA A 9 21.31 4.08 -5.10
N LYS A 10 19.97 4.15 -5.02
CA LYS A 10 19.26 5.31 -4.45
C LYS A 10 19.60 5.51 -2.98
N ILE A 11 19.55 4.45 -2.19
CA ILE A 11 19.89 4.49 -0.75
C ILE A 11 21.36 4.89 -0.57
N ALA A 12 22.27 4.27 -1.31
CA ALA A 12 23.70 4.61 -1.28
C ALA A 12 23.94 6.08 -1.68
N GLY A 13 23.31 6.56 -2.73
CA GLY A 13 23.39 7.95 -3.17
C GLY A 13 22.91 8.94 -2.10
N HIS A 14 21.82 8.62 -1.39
CA HIS A 14 21.34 9.43 -0.27
C HIS A 14 22.38 9.49 0.86
N ILE A 15 22.96 8.36 1.25
CA ILE A 15 24.01 8.31 2.28
C ILE A 15 25.24 9.12 1.86
N ILE A 16 25.70 8.94 0.62
CA ILE A 16 26.85 9.68 0.07
C ILE A 16 26.59 11.19 0.05
N LYS A 17 25.40 11.60 -0.43
CA LYS A 17 24.96 13.02 -0.42
C LYS A 17 25.15 13.66 0.97
N HIS A 18 24.64 13.00 2.02
CA HIS A 18 24.71 13.52 3.38
C HIS A 18 26.12 13.45 3.98
N LYS A 19 26.90 12.43 3.66
CA LYS A 19 28.32 12.35 4.06
C LYS A 19 29.15 13.47 3.44
N VAL A 20 29.00 13.73 2.14
CA VAL A 20 29.70 14.82 1.45
C VAL A 20 29.32 16.19 2.02
N ARG A 21 28.03 16.38 2.33
CA ARG A 21 27.52 17.61 2.96
C ARG A 21 27.86 17.73 4.45
N LYS A 22 28.49 16.72 5.04
CA LYS A 22 28.83 16.65 6.48
C LYS A 22 27.58 16.85 7.36
N THR A 23 26.42 16.39 6.89
CA THR A 23 25.15 16.45 7.64
C THR A 23 25.25 15.50 8.84
N PRO A 24 25.18 15.97 10.09
CA PRO A 24 25.47 15.13 11.25
C PRO A 24 24.40 14.07 11.52
N LYS A 25 23.15 14.37 11.16
CA LYS A 25 22.00 13.45 11.27
C LYS A 25 21.08 13.63 10.07
N PHE A 26 20.61 12.52 9.50
CA PHE A 26 19.65 12.51 8.39
C PHE A 26 18.76 11.29 8.47
N ALA A 27 17.53 11.42 7.99
CA ALA A 27 16.56 10.33 8.00
C ALA A 27 16.82 9.35 6.86
N MET A 28 16.65 8.07 7.12
CA MET A 28 16.65 7.01 6.11
C MET A 28 15.22 6.57 5.74
N VAL A 29 14.33 6.61 6.72
CA VAL A 29 12.92 6.24 6.58
C VAL A 29 12.08 7.29 7.30
N LEU A 30 11.04 7.76 6.63
CA LEU A 30 9.92 8.45 7.26
C LEU A 30 8.83 7.43 7.52
N GLN A 31 8.44 7.25 8.78
CA GLN A 31 7.22 6.54 9.11
C GLN A 31 6.08 7.54 9.07
N LEU A 32 5.16 7.34 8.15
CA LEU A 32 4.02 8.22 7.91
C LEU A 32 2.73 7.51 8.31
N GLU A 33 1.99 8.14 9.20
CA GLU A 33 0.74 7.61 9.74
C GLU A 33 -0.41 8.56 9.41
N PRO A 34 -1.01 8.44 8.22
CA PRO A 34 -2.03 9.38 7.78
C PRO A 34 -3.34 9.28 8.57
N LEU A 35 -3.57 8.14 9.26
CA LEU A 35 -4.75 7.93 10.11
C LEU A 35 -4.45 6.89 11.19
N HIS A 36 -5.25 6.93 12.27
CA HIS A 36 -5.21 5.92 13.34
C HIS A 36 -6.33 4.89 13.25
N THR A 37 -7.36 5.15 12.43
CA THR A 37 -8.49 4.24 12.23
C THR A 37 -8.05 2.93 11.57
N CYS A 38 -8.56 1.81 12.07
CA CYS A 38 -8.33 0.48 11.52
C CYS A 38 -9.67 -0.27 11.40
N ASN A 39 -9.70 -1.26 10.53
CA ASN A 39 -10.82 -2.19 10.35
C ASN A 39 -10.69 -3.47 11.17
N LEU A 40 -9.62 -3.59 11.98
CA LEU A 40 -9.36 -4.69 12.92
C LEU A 40 -9.13 -4.16 14.33
N THR A 41 -9.30 -5.03 15.32
CA THR A 41 -9.18 -4.72 16.76
C THR A 41 -8.11 -5.57 17.45
N CYS A 42 -7.01 -5.82 16.77
CA CYS A 42 -5.96 -6.76 17.18
C CYS A 42 -5.57 -6.66 18.65
N THR A 43 -5.50 -7.79 19.32
CA THR A 43 -5.01 -7.91 20.70
C THR A 43 -3.57 -7.37 20.79
N GLY A 44 -3.33 -6.44 21.72
CA GLY A 44 -2.00 -5.83 21.89
C GLY A 44 -1.68 -4.66 20.97
N CYS A 45 -2.58 -4.28 20.05
CA CYS A 45 -2.43 -3.07 19.26
C CYS A 45 -2.67 -1.82 20.12
N GLY A 46 -1.61 -1.11 20.51
CA GLY A 46 -1.70 0.11 21.32
C GLY A 46 -2.48 1.23 20.63
N ARG A 47 -2.43 1.31 19.30
CA ARG A 47 -3.05 2.40 18.53
C ARG A 47 -4.57 2.44 18.64
N ILE A 48 -5.24 1.29 18.51
CA ILE A 48 -6.71 1.21 18.57
C ILE A 48 -7.24 1.58 19.95
N ARG A 49 -6.45 1.33 21.00
CA ARG A 49 -6.83 1.61 22.39
C ARG A 49 -6.52 3.03 22.83
N GLU A 50 -5.55 3.68 22.21
CA GLU A 50 -5.01 4.99 22.64
C GLU A 50 -5.48 6.15 21.77
N TYR A 51 -5.88 5.90 20.51
CA TYR A 51 -6.19 6.96 19.56
C TYR A 51 -7.61 6.87 19.01
N SER A 52 -8.08 7.99 18.50
CA SER A 52 -9.38 8.08 17.85
C SER A 52 -9.48 7.12 16.65
N THR A 53 -10.63 6.44 16.54
CA THR A 53 -10.98 5.60 15.40
C THR A 53 -11.77 6.36 14.33
N SER A 54 -11.89 7.68 14.47
CA SER A 54 -12.63 8.54 13.54
C SER A 54 -11.80 8.88 12.31
N LEU A 55 -12.39 8.74 11.11
CA LEU A 55 -11.79 9.23 9.87
C LEU A 55 -11.64 10.76 9.83
N LYS A 56 -12.26 11.48 10.77
CA LYS A 56 -12.11 12.94 10.89
C LYS A 56 -10.72 13.35 11.39
N ASP A 57 -10.04 12.45 12.11
CA ASP A 57 -8.73 12.69 12.71
C ASP A 57 -7.57 12.22 11.80
N MET A 58 -7.76 12.28 10.49
CA MET A 58 -6.71 11.94 9.54
C MET A 58 -5.86 13.16 9.16
N VAL A 59 -4.59 12.89 8.82
CA VAL A 59 -3.69 13.92 8.29
C VAL A 59 -4.07 14.24 6.84
N PRO A 60 -4.27 15.51 6.47
CA PRO A 60 -4.52 15.90 5.09
C PRO A 60 -3.40 15.46 4.14
N LEU A 61 -3.77 15.12 2.90
CA LEU A 61 -2.83 14.66 1.87
C LEU A 61 -1.63 15.59 1.69
N GLU A 62 -1.90 16.89 1.61
CA GLU A 62 -0.89 17.92 1.38
C GLU A 62 0.13 17.96 2.52
N LYS A 63 -0.31 17.76 3.76
CA LYS A 63 0.59 17.67 4.92
C LYS A 63 1.44 16.41 4.90
N CYS A 64 0.86 15.27 4.48
CA CYS A 64 1.60 14.04 4.31
C CYS A 64 2.73 14.19 3.28
N LEU A 65 2.42 14.79 2.13
CA LEU A 65 3.37 15.03 1.05
C LEU A 65 4.44 16.06 1.44
N ALA A 66 4.06 17.14 2.14
CA ALA A 66 4.99 18.13 2.65
C ALA A 66 5.95 17.51 3.67
N ALA A 67 5.46 16.73 4.63
CA ALA A 67 6.30 16.04 5.60
C ALA A 67 7.34 15.11 4.95
N ALA A 68 6.97 14.43 3.86
CA ALA A 68 7.88 13.59 3.10
C ALA A 68 8.97 14.41 2.38
N MET A 69 8.64 15.61 1.89
CA MET A 69 9.61 16.52 1.30
C MET A 69 10.57 17.08 2.35
N ASP A 70 10.05 17.57 3.46
CA ASP A 70 10.84 18.20 4.55
C ASP A 70 11.79 17.20 5.22
N CYS A 71 11.33 15.96 5.41
CA CYS A 71 12.14 14.89 5.97
C CYS A 71 13.29 14.47 5.07
N ASP A 72 13.17 14.63 3.75
CA ASP A 72 14.10 14.20 2.69
C ASP A 72 14.53 12.72 2.78
N ALA A 73 13.84 11.88 3.54
CA ALA A 73 14.14 10.45 3.62
C ALA A 73 13.92 9.76 2.27
N PRO A 74 14.83 8.86 1.82
CA PRO A 74 14.68 8.16 0.55
C PRO A 74 13.53 7.15 0.56
N MET A 75 13.09 6.75 1.76
CA MET A 75 12.04 5.76 1.97
C MET A 75 10.91 6.33 2.82
N VAL A 76 9.67 5.97 2.47
CA VAL A 76 8.48 6.30 3.26
C VAL A 76 7.74 5.00 3.56
N SER A 77 7.53 4.73 4.86
CA SER A 77 6.69 3.64 5.34
C SER A 77 5.32 4.21 5.70
N ILE A 78 4.30 3.86 4.93
CA ILE A 78 2.93 4.27 5.20
C ILE A 78 2.29 3.22 6.11
N CYS A 79 1.93 3.63 7.31
CA CYS A 79 1.34 2.79 8.35
C CYS A 79 0.23 3.56 9.10
N GLY A 80 0.02 3.28 10.37
CA GLY A 80 -1.02 3.90 11.19
C GLY A 80 -1.98 2.84 11.69
N GLY A 81 -3.30 3.05 11.59
CA GLY A 81 -4.30 2.00 11.70
C GLY A 81 -4.22 1.08 10.48
N GLU A 82 -5.16 1.19 9.55
CA GLU A 82 -5.06 0.51 8.26
C GLU A 82 -4.91 1.54 7.14
N PRO A 83 -3.73 1.68 6.51
CA PRO A 83 -3.51 2.72 5.51
C PRO A 83 -4.39 2.60 4.27
N LEU A 84 -4.86 1.39 3.92
CA LEU A 84 -5.71 1.19 2.74
C LEU A 84 -7.13 1.73 2.90
N ILE A 85 -7.55 2.12 4.11
CA ILE A 85 -8.81 2.84 4.33
C ILE A 85 -8.64 4.38 4.30
N TYR A 86 -7.40 4.88 4.22
CA TYR A 86 -7.19 6.32 4.03
C TYR A 86 -7.79 6.75 2.70
N PRO A 87 -8.74 7.74 2.69
CA PRO A 87 -9.51 8.06 1.47
C PRO A 87 -8.68 8.56 0.30
N LYS A 88 -7.45 9.03 0.57
CA LYS A 88 -6.51 9.57 -0.41
C LYS A 88 -5.23 8.72 -0.53
N ILE A 89 -5.33 7.39 -0.28
CA ILE A 89 -4.15 6.52 -0.30
C ILE A 89 -3.53 6.43 -1.69
N GLU A 90 -4.35 6.41 -2.75
CA GLU A 90 -3.88 6.33 -4.12
C GLU A 90 -3.11 7.59 -4.52
N GLU A 91 -3.66 8.76 -4.20
CA GLU A 91 -3.03 10.07 -4.46
C GLU A 91 -1.77 10.24 -3.60
N LEU A 92 -1.79 9.76 -2.35
CA LEU A 92 -0.60 9.78 -1.48
C LEU A 92 0.53 8.94 -2.09
N VAL A 93 0.23 7.72 -2.51
CA VAL A 93 1.21 6.85 -3.17
C VAL A 93 1.73 7.48 -4.47
N ALA A 94 0.85 8.06 -5.28
CA ALA A 94 1.24 8.75 -6.51
C ALA A 94 2.18 9.93 -6.22
N GLY A 95 1.81 10.83 -5.32
CA GLY A 95 2.63 12.00 -4.97
C GLY A 95 3.99 11.64 -4.36
N LEU A 96 4.05 10.62 -3.48
CA LEU A 96 5.32 10.11 -2.95
C LEU A 96 6.21 9.51 -4.05
N ARG A 97 5.60 8.88 -5.06
CA ARG A 97 6.28 8.37 -6.26
C ARG A 97 6.86 9.50 -7.10
N GLU A 98 6.10 10.56 -7.32
CA GLU A 98 6.55 11.78 -8.03
C GLU A 98 7.72 12.45 -7.30
N GLN A 99 7.70 12.44 -5.97
CA GLN A 99 8.86 12.87 -5.16
C GLN A 99 10.03 11.88 -5.22
N GLY A 100 9.88 10.77 -5.95
CA GLY A 100 10.91 9.75 -6.10
C GLY A 100 11.15 8.93 -4.85
N ARG A 101 10.22 8.79 -3.93
CA ARG A 101 10.39 7.97 -2.71
C ARG A 101 10.25 6.48 -2.99
N ILE A 102 10.96 5.66 -2.22
CA ILE A 102 10.71 4.24 -2.08
C ILE A 102 9.58 4.10 -1.07
N ILE A 103 8.52 3.35 -1.41
CA ILE A 103 7.31 3.29 -0.62
C ILE A 103 7.14 1.89 -0.03
N TYR A 104 6.86 1.81 1.27
CA TYR A 104 6.38 0.62 1.95
C TYR A 104 4.96 0.89 2.45
N ILE A 105 4.02 0.03 2.10
CA ILE A 105 2.65 0.08 2.63
C ILE A 105 2.51 -1.06 3.62
N CYS A 106 2.41 -0.72 4.93
CA CYS A 106 2.23 -1.69 6.01
C CYS A 106 0.73 -1.89 6.22
N THR A 107 0.20 -3.02 5.80
CA THR A 107 -1.25 -3.31 5.80
C THR A 107 -1.55 -4.64 6.47
N ASN A 108 -2.75 -4.77 7.00
CA ASN A 108 -3.31 -6.04 7.46
C ASN A 108 -3.84 -6.94 6.33
N GLY A 109 -3.73 -6.51 5.06
CA GLY A 109 -4.07 -7.30 3.88
C GLY A 109 -5.53 -7.26 3.45
N VAL A 110 -6.49 -7.03 4.35
CA VAL A 110 -7.95 -7.15 4.09
C VAL A 110 -8.43 -6.38 2.85
N PHE A 111 -7.84 -5.23 2.57
CA PHE A 111 -8.23 -4.41 1.42
C PHE A 111 -7.36 -4.60 0.18
N MET A 112 -6.33 -5.44 0.21
CA MET A 112 -5.43 -5.64 -0.94
C MET A 112 -6.16 -6.19 -2.16
N ARG A 113 -7.04 -7.17 -1.97
CA ARG A 113 -7.86 -7.75 -3.05
C ARG A 113 -8.74 -6.70 -3.73
N LYS A 114 -9.34 -5.79 -2.95
CA LYS A 114 -10.09 -4.66 -3.50
C LYS A 114 -9.20 -3.73 -4.33
N LYS A 115 -8.01 -3.36 -3.81
CA LYS A 115 -7.07 -2.49 -4.53
C LYS A 115 -6.56 -3.14 -5.81
N MET A 116 -6.33 -4.44 -5.81
CA MET A 116 -5.99 -5.20 -7.02
C MET A 116 -7.10 -5.13 -8.07
N ARG A 117 -8.37 -5.31 -7.67
CA ARG A 117 -9.51 -5.22 -8.60
C ARG A 117 -9.67 -3.81 -9.18
N ASP A 118 -9.54 -2.77 -8.32
CA ASP A 118 -9.58 -1.37 -8.77
C ASP A 118 -8.49 -1.10 -9.81
N TYR A 119 -7.27 -1.62 -9.59
CA TYR A 119 -6.17 -1.54 -10.55
C TYR A 119 -6.49 -2.26 -11.86
N LEU A 120 -6.96 -3.50 -11.79
CA LEU A 120 -7.32 -4.29 -12.98
C LEU A 120 -8.42 -3.60 -13.79
N ALA A 121 -9.47 -3.08 -13.13
CA ALA A 121 -10.52 -2.34 -13.80
C ALA A 121 -10.01 -1.07 -14.50
N ALA A 122 -9.04 -0.38 -13.89
CA ALA A 122 -8.46 0.83 -14.47
C ALA A 122 -7.58 0.56 -15.70
N ILE A 123 -6.92 -0.61 -15.78
CA ILE A 123 -6.02 -0.93 -16.89
C ILE A 123 -6.62 -1.82 -17.97
N TYR A 124 -7.75 -2.50 -17.68
CA TYR A 124 -8.31 -3.49 -18.59
C TYR A 124 -8.70 -2.88 -19.93
N ASP A 125 -8.21 -3.52 -20.98
CA ASP A 125 -8.53 -3.20 -22.37
C ASP A 125 -8.90 -4.49 -23.10
N SER A 126 -10.15 -4.57 -23.55
CA SER A 126 -10.68 -5.74 -24.26
C SER A 126 -10.02 -5.98 -25.63
N SER A 127 -9.38 -4.97 -26.20
CA SER A 127 -8.63 -5.12 -27.45
C SER A 127 -7.25 -5.74 -27.24
N ASN A 128 -6.76 -5.82 -26.01
CA ASN A 128 -5.48 -6.41 -25.67
C ASN A 128 -5.62 -7.88 -25.21
N PRO A 129 -5.22 -8.87 -26.04
CA PRO A 129 -5.35 -10.29 -25.69
C PRO A 129 -4.63 -10.69 -24.40
N SER A 130 -3.56 -9.98 -24.04
CA SER A 130 -2.80 -10.27 -22.83
C SER A 130 -3.60 -9.96 -21.56
N HIS A 131 -4.49 -8.96 -21.60
CA HIS A 131 -5.36 -8.62 -20.46
C HIS A 131 -6.39 -9.71 -20.20
N GLU A 132 -7.01 -10.24 -21.26
CA GLU A 132 -7.97 -11.34 -21.11
C GLU A 132 -7.26 -12.64 -20.69
N SER A 133 -6.07 -12.93 -21.21
CA SER A 133 -5.25 -14.07 -20.77
C SER A 133 -4.92 -13.98 -19.28
N TYR A 134 -4.54 -12.79 -18.80
CA TYR A 134 -4.24 -12.55 -17.38
C TYR A 134 -5.48 -12.72 -16.49
N LEU A 135 -6.65 -12.22 -16.90
CA LEU A 135 -7.90 -12.44 -16.16
C LEU A 135 -8.26 -13.93 -16.07
N LYS A 136 -8.07 -14.69 -17.14
CA LYS A 136 -8.29 -16.15 -17.12
C LYS A 136 -7.33 -16.86 -16.17
N GLN A 137 -6.08 -16.43 -16.12
CA GLN A 137 -5.12 -16.96 -15.15
C GLN A 137 -5.56 -16.68 -13.71
N LEU A 138 -5.95 -15.44 -13.38
CA LEU A 138 -6.43 -15.08 -12.05
C LEU A 138 -7.68 -15.87 -11.63
N LEU A 139 -8.59 -16.17 -12.57
CA LEU A 139 -9.74 -17.04 -12.34
C LEU A 139 -9.32 -18.48 -12.05
N ALA A 140 -8.40 -19.02 -12.84
CA ALA A 140 -7.90 -20.39 -12.67
C ALA A 140 -7.17 -20.58 -11.33
N GLU A 141 -6.46 -19.55 -10.88
CA GLU A 141 -5.77 -19.50 -9.59
C GLU A 141 -6.71 -19.11 -8.42
N GLN A 142 -8.00 -18.91 -8.68
CA GLN A 142 -9.03 -18.51 -7.71
C GLN A 142 -8.72 -17.18 -6.97
N LEU A 143 -7.90 -16.35 -7.56
CA LEU A 143 -7.55 -15.02 -7.03
C LEU A 143 -8.65 -13.98 -7.25
N ILE A 144 -9.52 -14.20 -8.22
CA ILE A 144 -10.76 -13.45 -8.47
C ILE A 144 -11.91 -14.40 -8.75
N THR A 145 -13.14 -13.94 -8.53
CA THR A 145 -14.36 -14.65 -8.89
C THR A 145 -14.83 -14.29 -10.29
N ASP A 146 -15.71 -15.10 -10.90
CA ASP A 146 -16.34 -14.80 -12.20
C ASP A 146 -17.06 -13.46 -12.20
N LYS A 147 -17.77 -13.13 -11.10
CA LYS A 147 -18.44 -11.84 -10.92
C LYS A 147 -17.46 -10.67 -10.92
N GLU A 148 -16.31 -10.81 -10.29
CA GLU A 148 -15.25 -9.79 -10.27
C GLU A 148 -14.61 -9.62 -11.65
N ALA A 149 -14.34 -10.72 -12.36
CA ALA A 149 -13.83 -10.67 -13.72
C ALA A 149 -14.83 -9.97 -14.69
N GLU A 150 -16.12 -10.25 -14.53
CA GLU A 150 -17.15 -9.57 -15.32
C GLU A 150 -17.20 -8.07 -15.02
N THR A 151 -17.08 -7.68 -13.75
CA THR A 151 -17.01 -6.28 -13.34
C THR A 151 -15.80 -5.57 -13.95
N ILE A 152 -14.64 -6.24 -13.99
CA ILE A 152 -13.42 -5.70 -14.60
C ILE A 152 -13.62 -5.52 -16.11
N ARG A 153 -14.20 -6.50 -16.81
CA ARG A 153 -14.48 -6.41 -18.26
C ARG A 153 -15.44 -5.29 -18.63
N LYS A 154 -16.39 -4.98 -17.72
CA LYS A 154 -17.40 -3.93 -17.90
C LYS A 154 -16.97 -2.57 -17.34
N ALA A 155 -15.69 -2.42 -16.94
CA ALA A 155 -15.20 -1.17 -16.38
C ALA A 155 -15.44 0.00 -17.35
N ASP A 156 -16.13 1.01 -16.86
CA ASP A 156 -16.49 2.21 -17.61
C ASP A 156 -15.34 3.26 -17.62
N ALA A 157 -15.60 4.39 -18.27
CA ALA A 157 -14.65 5.50 -18.33
C ALA A 157 -14.28 6.04 -16.93
N ALA A 158 -15.23 6.04 -15.99
CA ALA A 158 -14.98 6.51 -14.62
C ALA A 158 -14.01 5.58 -13.88
N ALA A 159 -14.17 4.25 -14.00
CA ALA A 159 -13.23 3.29 -13.44
C ALA A 159 -11.82 3.43 -14.07
N LYS A 160 -11.76 3.65 -15.39
CA LYS A 160 -10.49 3.82 -16.14
C LYS A 160 -9.76 5.12 -15.80
N SER A 161 -10.49 6.18 -15.42
CA SER A 161 -9.91 7.47 -15.03
C SER A 161 -9.50 7.55 -13.54
N LYS A 162 -9.86 6.55 -12.74
CA LYS A 162 -9.57 6.51 -11.31
C LYS A 162 -8.08 6.43 -11.04
N VAL A 163 -7.61 7.22 -10.08
CA VAL A 163 -6.25 7.05 -9.54
C VAL A 163 -6.20 5.71 -8.81
N VAL A 164 -5.20 4.89 -9.13
CA VAL A 164 -5.04 3.55 -8.54
C VAL A 164 -3.59 3.30 -8.15
N ILE A 165 -3.39 2.46 -7.16
CA ILE A 165 -2.04 2.01 -6.78
C ILE A 165 -1.53 1.07 -7.87
N ARG A 166 -0.51 1.50 -8.60
CA ARG A 166 0.12 0.71 -9.68
C ARG A 166 1.34 -0.04 -9.16
N PRO A 167 1.51 -1.32 -9.52
CA PRO A 167 2.72 -2.06 -9.22
C PRO A 167 3.97 -1.32 -9.69
N SER A 168 5.03 -1.36 -8.91
CA SER A 168 6.27 -0.65 -9.21
C SER A 168 7.44 -1.25 -8.44
N GLN A 169 8.64 -1.24 -9.07
CA GLN A 169 9.89 -1.59 -8.38
C GLN A 169 10.26 -0.66 -7.21
N TRP A 170 9.56 0.47 -7.06
CA TRP A 170 9.77 1.45 -6.00
C TRP A 170 8.73 1.34 -4.88
N MET A 171 7.87 0.33 -4.92
CA MET A 171 6.81 0.14 -3.94
C MET A 171 6.76 -1.31 -3.48
N TYR A 172 6.62 -1.49 -2.16
CA TYR A 172 6.54 -2.78 -1.50
C TYR A 172 5.32 -2.84 -0.60
N TRP A 173 4.70 -4.00 -0.57
CA TRP A 173 3.68 -4.35 0.39
C TRP A 173 4.34 -5.07 1.57
N ASN A 174 4.05 -4.62 2.77
CA ASN A 174 4.41 -5.29 4.01
C ASN A 174 3.12 -5.75 4.67
N VAL A 175 2.74 -7.00 4.40
CA VAL A 175 1.54 -7.61 4.97
C VAL A 175 1.91 -8.22 6.30
N HIS A 176 1.17 -7.85 7.35
CA HIS A 176 1.38 -8.37 8.70
C HIS A 176 0.63 -9.69 8.89
N VAL A 177 1.34 -10.74 9.27
CA VAL A 177 0.79 -12.06 9.56
C VAL A 177 1.39 -12.60 10.86
N ASP A 178 0.55 -12.88 11.84
CA ASP A 178 0.92 -13.35 13.17
C ASP A 178 0.86 -14.88 13.29
N GLY A 179 1.62 -15.59 12.48
CA GLY A 179 1.71 -17.05 12.49
C GLY A 179 0.75 -17.74 11.53
N LEU A 180 0.20 -18.90 11.91
CA LEU A 180 -0.73 -19.69 11.10
C LEU A 180 -2.16 -19.16 11.24
N GLU A 181 -3.07 -19.64 10.38
CA GLU A 181 -4.48 -19.20 10.30
C GLU A 181 -5.13 -19.00 11.67
N PHE A 182 -5.11 -20.04 12.50
CA PHE A 182 -5.75 -19.97 13.84
C PHE A 182 -5.14 -18.88 14.74
N THR A 183 -3.82 -18.78 14.80
CA THR A 183 -3.14 -17.81 15.66
C THR A 183 -3.29 -16.39 15.13
N HIS A 184 -3.21 -16.21 13.81
CA HIS A 184 -3.41 -14.90 13.19
C HIS A 184 -4.83 -14.38 13.44
N ASP A 185 -5.85 -15.17 13.11
CA ASP A 185 -7.26 -14.77 13.25
C ASP A 185 -7.63 -14.50 14.71
N LEU A 186 -7.06 -15.27 15.65
CA LEU A 186 -7.21 -15.02 17.08
C LEU A 186 -6.61 -13.67 17.50
N ILE A 187 -5.39 -13.35 17.05
CA ILE A 187 -4.70 -12.11 17.41
C ILE A 187 -5.40 -10.89 16.81
N VAL A 188 -5.88 -10.99 15.58
CA VAL A 188 -6.59 -9.88 14.91
C VAL A 188 -8.06 -9.78 15.31
N GLU A 189 -8.54 -10.69 16.18
CA GLU A 189 -9.92 -10.76 16.69
C GLU A 189 -10.98 -10.87 15.58
N ARG A 190 -10.61 -11.52 14.46
CA ARG A 190 -11.50 -11.68 13.31
C ARG A 190 -11.14 -12.93 12.50
N GLU A 191 -12.11 -13.83 12.36
CA GLU A 191 -12.00 -15.05 11.55
C GLU A 191 -11.86 -14.72 10.05
N GLY A 192 -11.04 -15.50 9.35
CA GLY A 192 -10.86 -15.45 7.90
C GLY A 192 -9.87 -14.38 7.40
N VAL A 193 -9.27 -13.57 8.28
CA VAL A 193 -8.30 -12.53 7.87
C VAL A 193 -7.03 -13.17 7.29
N PHE A 194 -6.56 -14.27 7.85
CA PHE A 194 -5.41 -14.98 7.30
C PHE A 194 -5.59 -15.33 5.82
N LYS A 195 -6.77 -15.84 5.44
CA LYS A 195 -7.09 -16.18 4.05
C LYS A 195 -7.18 -14.96 3.12
N GLU A 196 -7.44 -13.79 3.65
CA GLU A 196 -7.39 -12.54 2.88
C GLU A 196 -5.94 -12.08 2.62
N CYS A 197 -4.98 -12.49 3.47
CA CYS A 197 -3.58 -12.10 3.43
C CYS A 197 -2.70 -13.00 2.55
N VAL A 198 -3.07 -14.27 2.40
CA VAL A 198 -2.32 -15.31 1.69
C VAL A 198 -3.07 -15.82 0.47
#